data_7ec1bec2cab232baa22f1bfdc4f4c3ee
#
_entry.id   7ec1bec2cab232baa22f1bfdc4f4c3ee
#
_cell.length_a   1.000
_cell.length_b   1.000
_cell.length_c   1.000
_cell.angle_alpha   90.00
_cell.angle_beta   90.00
_cell.angle_gamma   90.00
#
_symmetry.space_group_name_H-M   'P 1'
#
loop_
_entity.id
_entity.type
_entity.pdbx_description
1 polymer ?
#
loop_
_entity_poly.entity_id
_entity_poly.type
_entity_poly.pdbx_seq_one_letter_code
_entity_poly.pdbx_strand_id
1 'polypeptide(L)'
;VGGYGEGIFWLVNPQEYDSVVSCWIAGTALASHDSYHLVARSAFGDLYLWGEKTGFSLEITSVGSQYIFYRTEFTKEQLNTELQGFVLSREVESMDFNGLFNPAKEKLGRLKHDEMYGFFPALMLGGADSLQHLKKVSAVEHLIFLAQLTDFQPYSFSEQPD
;
A
#
# COMPACT_ATOMS: atom_id res chain seq x y z
N VAL A 1 2.34 4.68 -14.94
CA VAL A 1 1.17 3.88 -14.53
C VAL A 1 1.19 2.54 -15.25
N GLY A 2 1.13 1.46 -14.51
CA GLY A 2 1.10 0.13 -15.10
C GLY A 2 1.23 -0.98 -14.06
N GLY A 3 0.75 -2.18 -14.43
CA GLY A 3 0.85 -3.38 -13.61
C GLY A 3 2.07 -4.22 -13.94
N TYR A 4 2.64 -4.84 -12.95
CA TYR A 4 3.81 -5.74 -13.04
C TYR A 4 3.48 -7.07 -12.38
N GLY A 5 4.21 -8.12 -12.77
CA GLY A 5 3.99 -9.46 -12.20
C GLY A 5 2.54 -9.94 -12.40
N GLU A 6 1.97 -9.70 -13.56
CA GLU A 6 0.58 -10.01 -13.91
C GLU A 6 -0.46 -9.30 -13.03
N GLY A 7 -0.10 -8.15 -12.43
CA GLY A 7 -1.00 -7.34 -11.62
C GLY A 7 -0.83 -7.50 -10.11
N ILE A 8 0.24 -8.14 -9.66
CA ILE A 8 0.55 -8.21 -8.23
C ILE A 8 1.07 -6.86 -7.69
N PHE A 9 1.69 -6.07 -8.54
CA PHE A 9 2.26 -4.77 -8.20
C PHE A 9 1.88 -3.73 -9.26
N TRP A 10 1.53 -2.53 -8.80
CA TRP A 10 1.06 -1.43 -9.67
C TRP A 10 1.79 -0.13 -9.36
N LEU A 11 2.33 0.49 -10.40
CA LEU A 11 2.64 1.91 -10.36
C LEU A 11 1.35 2.69 -10.63
N VAL A 12 1.06 3.68 -9.81
CA VAL A 12 -0.21 4.41 -9.86
C VAL A 12 -0.01 5.89 -10.19
N ASN A 13 -1.08 6.53 -10.68
CA ASN A 13 -1.14 7.99 -10.75
C ASN A 13 -1.43 8.53 -9.34
N PRO A 14 -0.50 9.27 -8.72
CA PRO A 14 -0.69 9.76 -7.35
C PRO A 14 -1.96 10.57 -7.15
N GLN A 15 -2.37 11.36 -8.13
CA GLN A 15 -3.57 12.21 -8.04
C GLN A 15 -4.86 11.41 -7.84
N GLU A 16 -4.95 10.22 -8.38
CA GLU A 16 -6.12 9.33 -8.20
C GLU A 16 -6.22 8.79 -6.77
N TYR A 17 -5.14 8.85 -6.01
CA TYR A 17 -5.04 8.32 -4.65
C TYR A 17 -4.89 9.40 -3.56
N ASP A 18 -5.01 10.68 -3.89
CA ASP A 18 -4.89 11.76 -2.91
C ASP A 18 -5.88 11.62 -1.75
N SER A 19 -7.11 11.22 -2.03
CA SER A 19 -8.12 10.96 -1.00
C SER A 19 -7.77 9.76 -0.11
N VAL A 20 -7.17 8.72 -0.67
CA VAL A 20 -6.69 7.56 0.08
C VAL A 20 -5.59 7.99 1.06
N VAL A 21 -4.58 8.70 0.57
CA VAL A 21 -3.47 9.18 1.39
C VAL A 21 -3.99 10.07 2.52
N SER A 22 -4.88 11.01 2.23
CA SER A 22 -5.49 11.88 3.23
C SER A 22 -6.23 11.10 4.30
N CYS A 23 -7.01 10.07 3.95
CA CYS A 23 -7.73 9.25 4.91
C CYS A 23 -6.79 8.47 5.84
N TRP A 24 -5.65 7.98 5.33
CA TRP A 24 -4.71 7.20 6.13
C TRP A 24 -3.86 8.05 7.07
N ILE A 25 -3.39 9.22 6.63
CA ILE A 25 -2.43 10.02 7.41
C ILE A 25 -3.04 11.17 8.19
N ALA A 26 -4.27 11.59 7.90
CA ALA A 26 -4.93 12.69 8.60
C ALA A 26 -5.04 12.40 10.10
N GLY A 27 -4.70 13.40 10.92
CA GLY A 27 -4.73 13.27 12.39
C GLY A 27 -3.54 12.51 12.98
N THR A 28 -2.60 12.07 12.17
CA THR A 28 -1.36 11.41 12.61
C THR A 28 -0.17 12.38 12.55
N ALA A 29 0.94 12.04 13.23
CA ALA A 29 2.18 12.78 13.12
C ALA A 29 2.75 12.82 11.69
N LEU A 30 2.41 11.84 10.87
CA LEU A 30 2.82 11.77 9.46
C LEU A 30 2.31 12.96 8.66
N ALA A 31 1.09 13.44 8.93
CA ALA A 31 0.47 14.56 8.21
C ALA A 31 1.26 15.87 8.33
N SER A 32 1.94 16.08 9.45
CA SER A 32 2.77 17.27 9.68
C SER A 32 4.25 17.06 9.32
N HIS A 33 4.67 15.81 9.15
CA HIS A 33 6.06 15.47 8.88
C HIS A 33 6.46 15.75 7.44
N ASP A 34 5.63 15.38 6.48
CA ASP A 34 5.88 15.54 5.05
C ASP A 34 4.57 15.56 4.25
N SER A 35 4.67 15.93 2.97
CA SER A 35 3.60 15.76 1.99
C SER A 35 3.83 14.45 1.24
N TYR A 36 2.94 13.47 1.45
CA TYR A 36 3.07 12.13 0.91
C TYR A 36 2.19 11.92 -0.32
N HIS A 37 2.74 11.17 -1.27
CA HIS A 37 2.05 10.76 -2.50
C HIS A 37 2.15 9.26 -2.66
N LEU A 38 1.04 8.60 -2.99
CA LEU A 38 1.08 7.18 -3.32
C LEU A 38 1.68 7.01 -4.71
N VAL A 39 2.76 6.24 -4.80
CA VAL A 39 3.45 5.99 -6.08
C VAL A 39 3.30 4.55 -6.55
N ALA A 40 3.06 3.62 -5.64
CA ALA A 40 2.86 2.22 -5.97
C ALA A 40 1.99 1.52 -4.92
N ARG A 41 1.39 0.41 -5.33
CA ARG A 41 0.63 -0.48 -4.43
C ARG A 41 0.71 -1.94 -4.87
N SER A 42 0.46 -2.85 -3.94
CA SER A 42 0.26 -4.26 -4.27
C SER A 42 -1.20 -4.59 -4.60
N ALA A 43 -1.44 -5.78 -5.10
CA ALA A 43 -2.77 -6.31 -5.37
C ALA A 43 -3.64 -6.43 -4.10
N PHE A 44 -3.03 -6.57 -2.93
CA PHE A 44 -3.69 -6.76 -1.63
C PHE A 44 -3.69 -5.50 -0.74
N GLY A 45 -3.25 -4.36 -1.26
CA GLY A 45 -3.35 -3.08 -0.56
C GLY A 45 -2.14 -2.69 0.28
N ASP A 46 -0.95 -3.23 0.00
CA ASP A 46 0.29 -2.61 0.48
C ASP A 46 0.52 -1.32 -0.28
N LEU A 47 0.77 -0.23 0.42
CA LEU A 47 0.90 1.10 -0.15
C LEU A 47 2.32 1.61 0.04
N TYR A 48 2.89 2.15 -1.03
CA TYR A 48 4.25 2.68 -1.06
C TYR A 48 4.20 4.17 -1.40
N LEU A 49 4.61 4.99 -0.43
CA LEU A 49 4.45 6.44 -0.48
C LEU A 49 5.79 7.16 -0.56
N TRP A 50 5.80 8.21 -1.35
CA TRP A 50 6.93 9.10 -1.54
C TRP A 50 6.61 10.46 -0.89
N GLY A 51 7.52 10.92 -0.02
CA GLY A 51 7.43 12.22 0.62
C GLY A 51 8.25 13.26 -0.14
N GLU A 52 7.75 14.48 -0.26
CA GLU A 52 8.43 15.55 -0.99
C GLU A 52 9.77 15.92 -0.37
N LYS A 53 9.92 15.77 0.95
CA LYS A 53 11.16 16.04 1.70
C LYS A 53 11.96 14.78 1.95
N THR A 54 11.30 13.68 2.29
CA THR A 54 11.91 12.45 2.78
C THR A 54 12.06 11.36 1.73
N GLY A 55 11.46 11.57 0.54
CA GLY A 55 11.52 10.60 -0.55
C GLY A 55 10.72 9.33 -0.27
N PHE A 56 11.20 8.21 -0.73
CA PHE A 56 10.55 6.92 -0.52
C PHE A 56 10.73 6.48 0.94
N SER A 57 9.81 6.88 1.79
CA SER A 57 9.99 6.79 3.24
C SER A 57 8.84 6.16 4.02
N LEU A 58 7.72 5.86 3.39
CA LEU A 58 6.54 5.36 4.08
C LEU A 58 5.92 4.19 3.33
N GLU A 59 5.67 3.11 4.07
CA GLU A 59 4.94 1.93 3.60
C GLU A 59 3.76 1.68 4.53
N ILE A 60 2.57 1.49 3.96
CA ILE A 60 1.35 1.21 4.71
C ILE A 60 0.86 -0.20 4.37
N THR A 61 0.61 -1.00 5.39
CA THR A 61 -0.10 -2.28 5.27
C THR A 61 -1.56 -2.07 5.61
N SER A 62 -2.39 -1.89 4.60
CA SER A 62 -3.79 -1.48 4.79
C SER A 62 -4.63 -2.55 5.49
N VAL A 63 -4.37 -3.83 5.27
CA VAL A 63 -5.12 -4.94 5.89
C VAL A 63 -4.95 -5.01 7.40
N GLY A 64 -3.86 -4.49 7.94
CA GLY A 64 -3.56 -4.48 9.38
C GLY A 64 -3.54 -3.10 10.01
N SER A 65 -3.83 -2.05 9.23
CA SER A 65 -3.76 -0.66 9.69
C SER A 65 -2.43 -0.28 10.33
N GLN A 66 -1.33 -0.71 9.72
CA GLN A 66 0.02 -0.50 10.22
C GLN A 66 0.88 0.20 9.17
N TYR A 67 1.90 0.93 9.62
CA TYR A 67 2.87 1.56 8.74
C TYR A 67 4.30 1.35 9.20
N ILE A 68 5.23 1.44 8.24
CA ILE A 68 6.67 1.46 8.47
C ILE A 68 7.19 2.80 7.92
N PHE A 69 7.89 3.54 8.77
CA PHE A 69 8.54 4.78 8.40
C PHE A 69 10.06 4.55 8.30
N TYR A 70 10.61 4.89 7.14
CA TYR A 70 12.06 4.77 6.88
C TYR A 70 12.68 6.16 6.88
N ARG A 71 13.67 6.39 7.75
CA ARG A 71 14.50 7.60 7.68
C ARG A 71 15.54 7.42 6.61
N THR A 72 15.66 8.42 5.73
CA THR A 72 16.68 8.43 4.69
C THR A 72 17.46 9.75 4.77
N GLU A 73 18.78 9.68 4.58
CA GLU A 73 19.65 10.85 4.49
C GLU A 73 20.02 11.17 3.05
N PHE A 74 19.27 10.66 2.10
CA PHE A 74 19.56 10.79 0.68
C PHE A 74 19.14 12.15 0.11
N THR A 75 19.88 12.60 -0.91
CA THR A 75 19.47 13.76 -1.72
C THR A 75 18.26 13.40 -2.59
N LYS A 76 17.55 14.43 -3.11
CA LYS A 76 16.40 14.24 -3.98
C LYS A 76 16.73 13.39 -5.22
N GLU A 77 17.92 13.55 -5.80
CA GLU A 77 18.39 12.74 -6.93
C GLU A 77 18.64 11.27 -6.54
N GLN A 78 19.25 11.08 -5.37
CA GLN A 78 19.45 9.73 -4.82
C GLN A 78 18.11 9.06 -4.52
N LEU A 79 17.12 9.79 -4.01
CA LEU A 79 15.78 9.28 -3.75
C LEU A 79 15.05 8.81 -5.01
N ASN A 80 15.20 9.54 -6.12
CA ASN A 80 14.64 9.12 -7.41
C ASN A 80 15.30 7.83 -7.91
N THR A 81 16.61 7.69 -7.75
CA THR A 81 17.34 6.48 -8.08
C THR A 81 16.94 5.32 -7.18
N GLU A 82 16.74 5.56 -5.90
CA GLU A 82 16.27 4.55 -4.94
C GLU A 82 14.84 4.08 -5.22
N LEU A 83 13.95 5.00 -5.62
CA LEU A 83 12.59 4.61 -6.02
C LEU A 83 12.63 3.63 -7.20
N GLN A 84 13.44 3.91 -8.21
CA GLN A 84 13.63 3.00 -9.34
C GLN A 84 14.22 1.66 -8.88
N GLY A 85 15.26 1.68 -8.07
CA GLY A 85 15.86 0.47 -7.52
C GLY A 85 14.88 -0.33 -6.65
N PHE A 86 14.08 0.34 -5.84
CA PHE A 86 13.04 -0.28 -5.04
C PHE A 86 12.00 -1.00 -5.89
N VAL A 87 11.48 -0.33 -6.91
CA VAL A 87 10.48 -0.92 -7.83
C VAL A 87 11.06 -2.16 -8.53
N LEU A 88 12.31 -2.08 -8.98
CA LEU A 88 12.97 -3.19 -9.68
C LEU A 88 13.37 -4.35 -8.75
N SER A 89 13.59 -4.08 -7.46
CA SER A 89 14.04 -5.07 -6.48
C SER A 89 12.92 -5.75 -5.71
N ARG A 90 11.65 -5.31 -5.88
CA ARG A 90 10.53 -5.93 -5.19
C ARG A 90 10.35 -7.38 -5.60
N GLU A 91 10.46 -8.25 -4.61
CA GLU A 91 10.20 -9.67 -4.78
C GLU A 91 8.70 -9.94 -4.78
N VAL A 92 8.25 -10.71 -5.76
CA VAL A 92 6.84 -11.10 -5.91
C VAL A 92 6.32 -11.79 -4.64
N GLU A 93 7.14 -12.62 -4.01
CA GLU A 93 6.79 -13.35 -2.80
C GLU A 93 6.42 -12.44 -1.63
N SER A 94 7.03 -11.26 -1.51
CA SER A 94 6.72 -10.32 -0.43
C SER A 94 5.35 -9.65 -0.56
N MET A 95 4.76 -9.69 -1.75
CA MET A 95 3.48 -9.07 -2.08
C MET A 95 2.35 -10.10 -2.28
N ASP A 96 2.68 -11.37 -2.25
CA ASP A 96 1.78 -12.50 -2.63
C ASP A 96 1.02 -13.04 -1.44
N PHE A 97 0.62 -12.29 -0.52
CA PHE A 97 -0.20 -12.66 0.64
C PHE A 97 -0.33 -14.19 0.87
N ASN A 98 0.78 -14.84 1.25
CA ASN A 98 0.87 -16.30 1.49
C ASN A 98 0.43 -17.19 0.31
N GLY A 99 0.73 -16.78 -0.91
CA GLY A 99 0.41 -17.55 -2.11
C GLY A 99 -1.01 -17.37 -2.62
N LEU A 100 -1.75 -16.38 -2.15
CA LEU A 100 -3.14 -16.15 -2.57
C LEU A 100 -3.30 -15.48 -3.94
N PHE A 101 -2.25 -14.85 -4.48
CA PHE A 101 -2.40 -14.03 -5.70
C PHE A 101 -2.83 -14.86 -6.91
N ASN A 102 -2.15 -15.96 -7.21
CA ASN A 102 -2.50 -16.80 -8.36
C ASN A 102 -3.88 -17.44 -8.19
N PRO A 103 -4.24 -18.05 -7.05
CA PRO A 103 -5.60 -18.53 -6.82
C PRO A 103 -6.67 -17.45 -6.94
N ALA A 104 -6.42 -16.24 -6.44
CA ALA A 104 -7.34 -15.11 -6.56
C ALA A 104 -7.55 -14.70 -8.03
N LYS A 105 -6.47 -14.61 -8.79
CA LYS A 105 -6.51 -14.30 -10.22
C LYS A 105 -7.30 -15.32 -11.01
N GLU A 106 -7.13 -16.61 -10.72
CA GLU A 106 -7.89 -17.70 -11.36
C GLU A 106 -9.38 -17.65 -11.02
N LYS A 107 -9.71 -17.41 -9.76
CA LYS A 107 -11.09 -17.41 -9.28
C LYS A 107 -11.85 -16.13 -9.62
N LEU A 108 -11.23 -14.96 -9.44
CA LEU A 108 -11.87 -13.66 -9.52
C LEU A 108 -11.57 -12.90 -10.80
N GLY A 109 -10.57 -13.35 -11.56
CA GLY A 109 -10.08 -12.68 -12.73
C GLY A 109 -8.95 -11.68 -12.44
N ARG A 110 -8.30 -11.22 -13.51
CA ARG A 110 -7.21 -10.24 -13.44
C ARG A 110 -7.71 -8.89 -12.95
N LEU A 111 -6.86 -8.19 -12.23
CA LEU A 111 -7.13 -6.82 -11.79
C LEU A 111 -6.96 -5.83 -12.94
N LYS A 112 -7.82 -4.83 -12.97
CA LYS A 112 -7.59 -3.58 -13.70
C LYS A 112 -6.77 -2.62 -12.85
N HIS A 113 -6.30 -1.52 -13.44
CA HIS A 113 -5.45 -0.53 -12.76
C HIS A 113 -6.10 0.11 -11.52
N ASP A 114 -7.42 0.13 -11.45
CA ASP A 114 -8.23 0.70 -10.38
C ASP A 114 -8.82 -0.35 -9.41
N GLU A 115 -8.42 -1.61 -9.55
CA GLU A 115 -8.93 -2.72 -8.76
C GLU A 115 -7.87 -3.33 -7.85
N MET A 116 -8.32 -3.93 -6.75
CA MET A 116 -7.50 -4.75 -5.84
C MET A 116 -8.32 -5.95 -5.35
N TYR A 117 -7.63 -6.91 -4.70
CA TYR A 117 -8.30 -7.97 -3.96
C TYR A 117 -8.44 -7.55 -2.50
N GLY A 118 -9.67 -7.59 -1.97
CA GLY A 118 -9.96 -7.25 -0.59
C GLY A 118 -10.63 -8.41 0.14
N PHE A 119 -10.39 -8.52 1.44
CA PHE A 119 -11.02 -9.54 2.30
C PHE A 119 -12.36 -9.04 2.84
N PHE A 120 -13.37 -9.94 2.84
CA PHE A 120 -14.70 -9.68 3.40
C PHE A 120 -15.15 -10.85 4.25
N PRO A 121 -15.39 -10.64 5.55
CA PRO A 121 -15.13 -9.39 6.29
C PRO A 121 -13.65 -8.98 6.28
N ALA A 122 -13.37 -7.71 6.50
CA ALA A 122 -11.99 -7.23 6.63
C ALA A 122 -11.26 -7.99 7.76
N LEU A 123 -9.95 -8.23 7.60
CA LEU A 123 -9.16 -8.97 8.60
C LEU A 123 -9.21 -8.29 9.97
N MET A 124 -9.20 -6.96 10.01
CA MET A 124 -9.31 -6.16 11.24
C MET A 124 -10.65 -6.33 11.96
N LEU A 125 -11.68 -6.81 11.27
CA LEU A 125 -12.99 -7.12 11.83
C LEU A 125 -13.17 -8.60 12.14
N GLY A 126 -12.09 -9.37 12.16
CA GLY A 126 -12.12 -10.80 12.45
C GLY A 126 -12.33 -11.68 11.23
N GLY A 127 -12.24 -11.15 10.03
CA GLY A 127 -12.33 -11.92 8.78
C GLY A 127 -11.16 -12.90 8.61
N ALA A 128 -11.38 -13.96 7.84
CA ALA A 128 -10.36 -14.96 7.54
C ALA A 128 -9.54 -14.56 6.31
N ASP A 129 -8.25 -14.82 6.34
CA ASP A 129 -7.29 -14.59 5.26
C ASP A 129 -7.28 -15.72 4.24
N SER A 130 -8.44 -16.07 3.73
CA SER A 130 -8.63 -17.20 2.80
C SER A 130 -9.18 -16.73 1.45
N LEU A 131 -8.93 -17.54 0.42
CA LEU A 131 -9.43 -17.29 -0.93
C LEU A 131 -10.95 -17.11 -0.98
N GLN A 132 -11.69 -17.84 -0.14
CA GLN A 132 -13.15 -17.77 -0.09
C GLN A 132 -13.67 -16.39 0.35
N HIS A 133 -12.87 -15.65 1.09
CA HIS A 133 -13.20 -14.33 1.62
C HIS A 133 -12.68 -13.17 0.76
N LEU A 134 -11.97 -13.48 -0.33
CA LEU A 134 -11.48 -12.46 -1.26
C LEU A 134 -12.56 -12.06 -2.27
N LYS A 135 -12.59 -10.76 -2.56
CA LYS A 135 -13.37 -10.16 -3.66
C LYS A 135 -12.49 -9.17 -4.43
N LYS A 136 -12.82 -8.99 -5.70
CA LYS A 136 -12.25 -7.94 -6.52
C LYS A 136 -13.05 -6.65 -6.31
N VAL A 137 -12.39 -5.56 -5.92
CA VAL A 137 -13.02 -4.32 -5.49
C VAL A 137 -12.30 -3.10 -6.07
N SER A 138 -12.96 -1.94 -6.05
CA SER A 138 -12.31 -0.66 -6.32
C SER A 138 -11.22 -0.40 -5.28
N ALA A 139 -9.99 -0.17 -5.74
CA ALA A 139 -8.86 0.07 -4.85
C ALA A 139 -9.07 1.34 -4.01
N VAL A 140 -9.44 2.45 -4.63
CA VAL A 140 -9.65 3.73 -3.91
C VAL A 140 -10.73 3.59 -2.85
N GLU A 141 -11.89 3.08 -3.20
CA GLU A 141 -13.02 2.95 -2.26
C GLU A 141 -12.70 2.00 -1.11
N HIS A 142 -12.09 0.86 -1.41
CA HIS A 142 -11.74 -0.13 -0.40
C HIS A 142 -10.66 0.36 0.55
N LEU A 143 -9.62 1.03 0.04
CA LEU A 143 -8.56 1.59 0.87
C LEU A 143 -9.07 2.70 1.80
N ILE A 144 -10.00 3.53 1.34
CA ILE A 144 -10.68 4.52 2.19
C ILE A 144 -11.51 3.84 3.27
N PHE A 145 -12.23 2.79 2.92
CA PHE A 145 -12.99 1.98 3.88
C PHE A 145 -12.08 1.40 4.97
N LEU A 146 -10.98 0.76 4.59
CA LEU A 146 -10.03 0.18 5.55
C LEU A 146 -9.42 1.21 6.50
N ALA A 147 -9.16 2.43 6.03
CA ALA A 147 -8.60 3.51 6.85
C ALA A 147 -9.51 3.91 8.03
N GLN A 148 -10.78 3.57 8.00
CA GLN A 148 -11.77 3.94 9.01
C GLN A 148 -12.02 2.86 10.05
N LEU A 149 -11.44 1.67 9.92
CA LEU A 149 -11.81 0.52 10.73
C LEU A 149 -11.13 0.47 12.09
N THR A 150 -9.91 0.99 12.20
CA THR A 150 -9.14 0.96 13.45
C THR A 150 -8.07 2.03 13.44
N ASP A 151 -7.45 2.26 14.61
CA ASP A 151 -6.37 3.21 14.73
C ASP A 151 -5.15 2.80 13.92
N PHE A 152 -4.53 3.78 13.27
CA PHE A 152 -3.36 3.60 12.44
C PHE A 152 -2.11 3.58 13.32
N GLN A 153 -1.40 2.46 13.35
CA GLN A 153 -0.30 2.20 14.27
C GLN A 153 1.01 1.91 13.53
N PRO A 154 2.16 2.37 14.06
CA PRO A 154 3.44 1.95 13.53
C PRO A 154 3.72 0.47 13.84
N TYR A 155 4.50 -0.18 12.99
CA TYR A 155 5.11 -1.44 13.35
C TYR A 155 6.07 -1.24 14.56
N SER A 156 6.19 -2.25 15.38
CA SER A 156 6.98 -2.16 16.64
C SER A 156 8.47 -1.87 16.41
N PHE A 157 8.99 -2.16 15.24
CA PHE A 157 10.39 -1.91 14.87
C PHE A 157 10.56 -0.67 13.95
N SER A 158 9.48 0.04 13.65
CA SER A 158 9.56 1.24 12.82
C SER A 158 9.96 2.46 13.64
N GLU A 159 10.67 3.38 13.00
CA GLU A 159 10.94 4.69 13.59
C GLU A 159 9.68 5.56 13.53
N GLN A 160 9.50 6.40 14.55
CA GLN A 160 8.45 7.41 14.53
C GLN A 160 8.99 8.68 13.86
N PRO A 161 8.19 9.37 13.04
CA PRO A 161 8.56 10.71 12.59
C PRO A 161 8.56 11.68 13.78
N ASP A 162 9.55 12.52 13.82
CA ASP A 162 9.70 13.58 14.83
C ASP A 162 8.63 14.65 14.69
#